data_e8585340bc9a3376299de41ef7077025
#
_entry.id   e8585340bc9a3376299de41ef7077025
#
_cell.length_a   1.000
_cell.length_b   1.000
_cell.length_c   1.000
_cell.angle_alpha   90.00
_cell.angle_beta   90.00
_cell.angle_gamma   90.00
#
_symmetry.space_group_name_H-M   'P 1'
#
loop_
_entity.id
_entity.type
_entity.pdbx_description
1 polymer ?
#
loop_
_entity_poly.entity_id
_entity_poly.type
_entity_poly.pdbx_seq_one_letter_code
_entity_poly.pdbx_strand_id
1 'polypeptide(L)'
;QYKYFLDVAINTEVGTAKTLGSINFSDITTKIAKLCYEKWCEKGIHMANHVMSVTRIIFNYAIHMEYTEVNPFSNIKRRTPQPRKVVWTKQDVKKFLDLAYSDFKYRNIGLIVQMAYEWCQRLGDMRTLTWDCLDLNKQKAHITQSKRRAEVFLPISDDLNSMLKSQQEDFGFQKYVAPRPKPRRGLYEPYSLTKLPFIGRQLMNMAGLSEELRLSDLRRTGTTEMVDAGVSMGNIMSVTGHANPQSVKPYMKNTFQSANVALNLRKNLTD
;
A
#
# COMPACT_ATOMS: atom_id res chain seq x y z
N GLN A 1 -14.67 2.01 -7.56
CA GLN A 1 -14.15 0.71 -7.10
C GLN A 1 -15.30 -0.22 -6.65
N TYR A 2 -16.24 0.25 -5.81
CA TYR A 2 -17.41 -0.54 -5.39
C TYR A 2 -18.29 -0.99 -6.56
N LYS A 3 -18.54 -0.12 -7.55
CA LYS A 3 -19.31 -0.45 -8.75
C LYS A 3 -18.73 -1.67 -9.48
N TYR A 4 -17.40 -1.72 -9.68
CA TYR A 4 -16.75 -2.87 -10.30
C TYR A 4 -17.01 -4.19 -9.56
N PHE A 5 -16.90 -4.19 -8.22
CA PHE A 5 -17.16 -5.40 -7.43
C PHE A 5 -18.64 -5.78 -7.43
N LEU A 6 -19.52 -4.81 -7.48
CA LEU A 6 -20.95 -5.05 -7.67
C LEU A 6 -21.23 -5.67 -9.04
N ASP A 7 -20.67 -5.10 -10.11
CA ASP A 7 -20.82 -5.63 -11.47
C ASP A 7 -20.31 -7.09 -11.56
N VAL A 8 -19.20 -7.41 -10.90
CA VAL A 8 -18.72 -8.79 -10.80
C VAL A 8 -19.70 -9.69 -10.05
N ALA A 9 -20.29 -9.21 -8.95
CA ALA A 9 -21.27 -10.00 -8.20
C ALA A 9 -22.52 -10.29 -9.02
N ILE A 10 -23.17 -9.28 -9.59
CA ILE A 10 -24.44 -9.42 -10.32
C ILE A 10 -24.29 -10.25 -11.60
N ASN A 11 -23.13 -10.20 -12.27
CA ASN A 11 -22.86 -10.97 -13.49
C ASN A 11 -22.28 -12.36 -13.22
N THR A 12 -22.20 -12.80 -11.96
CA THR A 12 -21.71 -14.15 -11.63
C THR A 12 -22.77 -15.18 -12.01
N GLU A 13 -22.42 -16.12 -12.88
CA GLU A 13 -23.31 -17.20 -13.32
C GLU A 13 -23.64 -18.15 -12.17
N VAL A 14 -24.90 -18.48 -12.03
CA VAL A 14 -25.44 -19.40 -11.02
C VAL A 14 -26.34 -20.42 -11.72
N GLY A 15 -25.80 -21.63 -11.99
CA GLY A 15 -26.49 -22.63 -12.76
C GLY A 15 -26.54 -22.31 -14.27
N THR A 16 -27.36 -23.06 -15.02
CA THR A 16 -27.53 -22.87 -16.46
C THR A 16 -28.37 -21.62 -16.75
N ALA A 17 -27.80 -20.65 -17.43
CA ALA A 17 -28.42 -19.45 -17.96
C ALA A 17 -28.94 -18.38 -16.97
N LYS A 18 -28.58 -18.43 -15.69
CA LYS A 18 -28.91 -17.37 -14.71
C LYS A 18 -27.67 -16.75 -14.12
N THR A 19 -27.70 -15.42 -13.90
CA THR A 19 -26.70 -14.70 -13.13
C THR A 19 -27.22 -14.39 -11.72
N LEU A 20 -26.33 -14.14 -10.76
CA LEU A 20 -26.75 -13.79 -9.40
C LEU A 20 -27.69 -12.56 -9.39
N GLY A 21 -27.45 -11.59 -10.25
CA GLY A 21 -28.28 -10.37 -10.35
C GLY A 21 -29.66 -10.60 -10.97
N SER A 22 -29.95 -11.78 -11.57
CA SER A 22 -31.25 -12.14 -12.13
C SER A 22 -32.13 -12.96 -11.19
N ILE A 23 -31.65 -13.25 -9.98
CA ILE A 23 -32.36 -14.04 -8.96
C ILE A 23 -32.92 -13.07 -7.91
N ASN A 24 -34.16 -13.30 -7.47
CA ASN A 24 -34.76 -12.53 -6.39
C ASN A 24 -33.96 -12.72 -5.09
N PHE A 25 -33.89 -11.69 -4.24
CA PHE A 25 -33.14 -11.74 -2.97
C PHE A 25 -33.59 -12.92 -2.08
N SER A 26 -34.89 -13.18 -2.01
CA SER A 26 -35.50 -14.30 -1.24
C SER A 26 -35.06 -15.68 -1.71
N ASP A 27 -34.70 -15.82 -2.99
CA ASP A 27 -34.38 -17.11 -3.61
C ASP A 27 -32.88 -17.44 -3.53
N ILE A 28 -32.05 -16.48 -3.11
CA ILE A 28 -30.59 -16.67 -2.99
C ILE A 28 -30.28 -17.39 -1.69
N THR A 29 -30.05 -18.70 -1.80
CA THR A 29 -29.68 -19.56 -0.66
C THR A 29 -28.19 -19.46 -0.30
N THR A 30 -27.85 -19.93 0.91
CA THR A 30 -26.44 -20.07 1.33
C THR A 30 -25.64 -20.98 0.38
N LYS A 31 -26.29 -21.98 -0.24
CA LYS A 31 -25.63 -22.85 -1.25
C LYS A 31 -25.23 -22.04 -2.49
N ILE A 32 -26.12 -21.21 -3.01
CA ILE A 32 -25.84 -20.30 -4.12
C ILE A 32 -24.72 -19.32 -3.74
N ALA A 33 -24.79 -18.72 -2.56
CA ALA A 33 -23.78 -17.79 -2.07
C ALA A 33 -22.38 -18.41 -1.96
N LYS A 34 -22.29 -19.67 -1.51
CA LYS A 34 -21.02 -20.43 -1.49
C LYS A 34 -20.47 -20.67 -2.90
N LEU A 35 -21.32 -21.11 -3.84
CA LEU A 35 -20.92 -21.31 -5.24
C LEU A 35 -20.39 -20.02 -5.88
N CYS A 36 -21.04 -18.89 -5.64
CA CYS A 36 -20.56 -17.58 -6.10
C CYS A 36 -19.19 -17.26 -5.51
N TYR A 37 -19.00 -17.47 -4.21
CA TYR A 37 -17.71 -17.20 -3.56
C TYR A 37 -16.58 -18.06 -4.11
N GLU A 38 -16.81 -19.34 -4.38
CA GLU A 38 -15.83 -20.23 -5.01
C GLU A 38 -15.45 -19.73 -6.40
N LYS A 39 -16.41 -19.39 -7.25
CA LYS A 39 -16.15 -18.78 -8.57
C LYS A 39 -15.35 -17.47 -8.48
N TRP A 40 -15.63 -16.63 -7.50
CA TRP A 40 -14.83 -15.43 -7.29
C TRP A 40 -13.40 -15.74 -6.86
N CYS A 41 -13.21 -16.79 -6.05
CA CYS A 41 -11.89 -17.25 -5.61
C CYS A 41 -11.01 -17.74 -6.77
N GLU A 42 -11.57 -18.31 -7.83
CA GLU A 42 -10.87 -18.70 -9.05
C GLU A 42 -10.19 -17.49 -9.74
N LYS A 43 -10.82 -16.30 -9.66
CA LYS A 43 -10.28 -15.03 -10.17
C LYS A 43 -9.28 -14.35 -9.22
N GLY A 44 -9.18 -14.85 -7.99
CA GLY A 44 -8.24 -14.38 -6.98
C GLY A 44 -8.89 -14.07 -5.63
N ILE A 45 -8.27 -14.53 -4.54
CA ILE A 45 -8.83 -14.45 -3.17
C ILE A 45 -9.06 -13.00 -2.71
N HIS A 46 -8.17 -12.06 -3.04
CA HIS A 46 -8.36 -10.64 -2.68
C HIS A 46 -9.61 -10.06 -3.33
N MET A 47 -9.78 -10.32 -4.63
CA MET A 47 -10.95 -9.87 -5.38
C MET A 47 -12.22 -10.51 -4.82
N ALA A 48 -12.23 -11.83 -4.61
CA ALA A 48 -13.35 -12.55 -4.01
C ALA A 48 -13.79 -11.97 -2.66
N ASN A 49 -12.82 -11.65 -1.80
CA ASN A 49 -13.09 -11.05 -0.49
C ASN A 49 -13.69 -9.64 -0.61
N HIS A 50 -13.31 -8.85 -1.62
CA HIS A 50 -13.92 -7.54 -1.88
C HIS A 50 -15.33 -7.67 -2.43
N VAL A 51 -15.54 -8.56 -3.41
CA VAL A 51 -16.89 -8.86 -3.95
C VAL A 51 -17.80 -9.33 -2.82
N MET A 52 -17.35 -10.27 -1.99
CA MET A 52 -18.07 -10.74 -0.81
C MET A 52 -18.43 -9.60 0.16
N SER A 53 -17.53 -8.63 0.37
CA SER A 53 -17.82 -7.49 1.23
C SER A 53 -18.94 -6.63 0.69
N VAL A 54 -18.89 -6.31 -0.60
CA VAL A 54 -19.92 -5.51 -1.28
C VAL A 54 -21.26 -6.25 -1.28
N THR A 55 -21.26 -7.53 -1.59
CA THR A 55 -22.47 -8.35 -1.60
C THR A 55 -23.12 -8.42 -0.22
N ARG A 56 -22.32 -8.58 0.86
CA ARG A 56 -22.84 -8.54 2.23
C ARG A 56 -23.50 -7.20 2.58
N ILE A 57 -22.93 -6.09 2.16
CA ILE A 57 -23.52 -4.76 2.39
C ILE A 57 -24.86 -4.66 1.68
N ILE A 58 -24.97 -5.15 0.43
CA ILE A 58 -26.21 -5.11 -0.34
C ILE A 58 -27.29 -5.97 0.32
N PHE A 59 -26.96 -7.19 0.78
CA PHE A 59 -27.93 -8.04 1.46
C PHE A 59 -28.35 -7.49 2.82
N ASN A 60 -27.45 -6.87 3.57
CA ASN A 60 -27.83 -6.17 4.81
C ASN A 60 -28.77 -5.00 4.53
N TYR A 61 -28.54 -4.26 3.43
CA TYR A 61 -29.46 -3.22 2.97
C TYR A 61 -30.82 -3.83 2.52
N ALA A 62 -30.81 -4.96 1.81
CA ALA A 62 -32.03 -5.65 1.40
C ALA A 62 -32.87 -6.14 2.59
N ILE A 63 -32.23 -6.57 3.69
CA ILE A 63 -32.91 -6.88 4.96
C ILE A 63 -33.57 -5.62 5.53
N HIS A 64 -32.80 -4.50 5.57
CA HIS A 64 -33.34 -3.22 6.06
C HIS A 64 -34.54 -2.71 5.27
N MET A 65 -34.57 -3.03 3.97
CA MET A 65 -35.68 -2.68 3.05
C MET A 65 -36.75 -3.78 2.97
N GLU A 66 -36.70 -4.81 3.80
CA GLU A 66 -37.64 -5.92 3.89
C GLU A 66 -37.80 -6.77 2.58
N TYR A 67 -36.75 -6.75 1.71
CA TYR A 67 -36.70 -7.60 0.51
C TYR A 67 -36.28 -9.04 0.82
N THR A 68 -35.71 -9.31 1.97
CA THR A 68 -35.31 -10.62 2.46
C THR A 68 -35.12 -10.56 3.98
N GLU A 69 -35.29 -11.69 4.65
CA GLU A 69 -35.09 -11.80 6.11
C GLU A 69 -33.65 -12.16 6.48
N VAL A 70 -32.88 -12.74 5.56
CA VAL A 70 -31.56 -13.28 5.85
C VAL A 70 -30.51 -12.84 4.84
N ASN A 71 -29.27 -12.71 5.31
CA ASN A 71 -28.12 -12.51 4.44
C ASN A 71 -27.41 -13.85 4.22
N PRO A 72 -27.55 -14.50 3.05
CA PRO A 72 -26.98 -15.82 2.79
C PRO A 72 -25.45 -15.82 2.72
N PHE A 73 -24.83 -14.65 2.60
CA PHE A 73 -23.38 -14.47 2.60
C PHE A 73 -22.77 -14.26 3.99
N SER A 74 -23.57 -14.03 5.05
CA SER A 74 -23.10 -13.66 6.39
C SER A 74 -22.14 -14.69 6.98
N ASN A 75 -22.47 -15.96 6.91
CA ASN A 75 -21.76 -17.07 7.56
C ASN A 75 -20.68 -17.72 6.68
N ILE A 76 -20.41 -17.19 5.48
CA ILE A 76 -19.38 -17.76 4.61
C ILE A 76 -18.01 -17.29 5.10
N LYS A 77 -17.16 -18.23 5.54
CA LYS A 77 -15.79 -17.93 5.97
C LYS A 77 -14.94 -17.49 4.78
N ARG A 78 -14.34 -16.31 4.88
CA ARG A 78 -13.42 -15.81 3.84
C ARG A 78 -12.10 -16.59 3.87
N ARG A 79 -11.57 -16.87 2.70
CA ARG A 79 -10.21 -17.41 2.56
C ARG A 79 -9.20 -16.31 2.87
N THR A 80 -8.14 -16.66 3.59
CA THR A 80 -7.03 -15.74 3.87
C THR A 80 -6.01 -15.82 2.74
N PRO A 81 -5.76 -14.72 2.01
CA PRO A 81 -4.73 -14.72 0.99
C PRO A 81 -3.36 -14.82 1.65
N GLN A 82 -2.43 -15.50 0.99
CA GLN A 82 -1.04 -15.54 1.45
C GLN A 82 -0.43 -14.14 1.44
N PRO A 83 0.21 -13.71 2.53
CA PRO A 83 0.86 -12.41 2.58
C PRO A 83 2.02 -12.37 1.59
N ARG A 84 2.10 -11.27 0.84
CA ARG A 84 3.23 -11.03 -0.06
C ARG A 84 4.52 -10.87 0.77
N LYS A 85 5.60 -11.55 0.36
CA LYS A 85 6.88 -11.57 1.10
C LYS A 85 8.01 -10.83 0.37
N VAL A 86 7.75 -10.33 -0.82
CA VAL A 86 8.76 -9.68 -1.68
C VAL A 86 9.23 -8.38 -1.03
N VAL A 87 10.53 -8.17 -0.99
CA VAL A 87 11.23 -6.97 -0.55
C VAL A 87 12.26 -6.57 -1.61
N TRP A 88 12.57 -5.29 -1.71
CA TRP A 88 13.63 -4.78 -2.56
C TRP A 88 14.98 -4.99 -1.88
N THR A 89 16.03 -5.19 -2.64
CA THR A 89 17.40 -5.05 -2.13
C THR A 89 17.82 -3.58 -2.15
N LYS A 90 18.81 -3.21 -1.33
CA LYS A 90 19.40 -1.85 -1.39
C LYS A 90 19.93 -1.52 -2.79
N GLN A 91 20.44 -2.52 -3.51
CA GLN A 91 20.91 -2.35 -4.88
C GLN A 91 19.75 -2.08 -5.86
N ASP A 92 18.60 -2.73 -5.68
CA ASP A 92 17.40 -2.46 -6.50
C ASP A 92 16.90 -1.04 -6.29
N VAL A 93 16.85 -0.58 -5.03
CA VAL A 93 16.47 0.80 -4.71
C VAL A 93 17.45 1.78 -5.36
N LYS A 94 18.76 1.54 -5.23
CA LYS A 94 19.79 2.39 -5.83
C LYS A 94 19.63 2.45 -7.36
N LYS A 95 19.53 1.32 -8.05
CA LYS A 95 19.35 1.28 -9.52
C LYS A 95 18.10 2.06 -9.96
N PHE A 96 17.00 1.93 -9.22
CA PHE A 96 15.78 2.67 -9.52
C PHE A 96 15.98 4.18 -9.36
N LEU A 97 16.59 4.62 -8.25
CA LEU A 97 16.79 6.03 -7.96
C LEU A 97 17.81 6.67 -8.91
N ASP A 98 18.94 6.00 -9.20
CA ASP A 98 19.93 6.46 -10.19
C ASP A 98 19.26 6.74 -11.53
N LEU A 99 18.42 5.82 -12.02
CA LEU A 99 17.68 6.01 -13.27
C LEU A 99 16.63 7.12 -13.16
N ALA A 100 15.88 7.17 -12.07
CA ALA A 100 14.82 8.16 -11.90
C ALA A 100 15.38 9.58 -11.80
N TYR A 101 16.56 9.75 -11.22
CA TYR A 101 17.23 11.05 -11.07
C TYR A 101 18.06 11.47 -12.27
N SER A 102 18.38 10.55 -13.19
CA SER A 102 19.10 10.88 -14.44
C SER A 102 18.24 11.67 -15.44
N ASP A 103 16.92 11.70 -15.28
CA ASP A 103 15.99 12.41 -16.15
C ASP A 103 14.98 13.21 -15.32
N PHE A 104 14.92 14.52 -15.56
CA PHE A 104 13.98 15.44 -14.90
C PHE A 104 12.52 14.96 -14.97
N LYS A 105 12.14 14.30 -16.05
CA LYS A 105 10.81 13.73 -16.27
C LYS A 105 10.41 12.71 -15.18
N TYR A 106 11.38 12.00 -14.63
CA TYR A 106 11.16 10.92 -13.66
C TYR A 106 11.56 11.31 -12.22
N ARG A 107 12.25 12.43 -12.05
CA ARG A 107 12.75 12.90 -10.74
C ARG A 107 11.68 12.89 -9.65
N ASN A 108 10.47 13.35 -9.95
CA ASN A 108 9.36 13.40 -8.99
C ASN A 108 8.91 11.98 -8.56
N ILE A 109 9.04 10.99 -9.43
CA ILE A 109 8.77 9.59 -9.09
C ILE A 109 9.91 9.05 -8.22
N GLY A 110 11.16 9.38 -8.53
CA GLY A 110 12.32 9.09 -7.70
C GLY A 110 12.14 9.59 -6.27
N LEU A 111 11.74 10.86 -6.09
CA LEU A 111 11.46 11.43 -4.77
C LEU A 111 10.34 10.72 -4.03
N ILE A 112 9.23 10.40 -4.69
CA ILE A 112 8.14 9.63 -4.07
C ILE A 112 8.64 8.27 -3.58
N VAL A 113 9.46 7.59 -4.39
CA VAL A 113 10.02 6.27 -4.06
C VAL A 113 11.03 6.37 -2.93
N GLN A 114 11.95 7.35 -2.97
CA GLN A 114 12.94 7.56 -1.92
C GLN A 114 12.28 7.87 -0.57
N MET A 115 11.33 8.82 -0.52
CA MET A 115 10.56 9.12 0.68
C MET A 115 9.78 7.90 1.20
N ALA A 116 9.16 7.13 0.30
CA ALA A 116 8.42 5.93 0.69
C ALA A 116 9.32 4.84 1.29
N TYR A 117 10.54 4.70 0.78
CA TYR A 117 11.53 3.75 1.24
C TYR A 117 12.18 4.19 2.56
N GLU A 118 12.81 5.38 2.58
CA GLU A 118 13.56 5.86 3.75
C GLU A 118 12.64 6.05 4.97
N TRP A 119 11.46 6.62 4.76
CA TRP A 119 10.50 6.88 5.83
C TRP A 119 9.52 5.75 6.07
N CYS A 120 9.62 4.65 5.33
CA CYS A 120 8.70 3.51 5.44
C CYS A 120 7.23 3.94 5.31
N GLN A 121 6.92 4.95 4.48
CA GLN A 121 5.58 5.49 4.32
C GLN A 121 4.85 4.88 3.12
N ARG A 122 3.52 5.04 3.07
CA ARG A 122 2.72 4.58 1.94
C ARG A 122 2.97 5.48 0.74
N LEU A 123 3.10 4.90 -0.45
CA LEU A 123 3.20 5.66 -1.71
C LEU A 123 2.03 6.66 -1.87
N GLY A 124 0.83 6.28 -1.40
CA GLY A 124 -0.34 7.15 -1.43
C GLY A 124 -0.14 8.44 -0.64
N ASP A 125 0.53 8.37 0.50
CA ASP A 125 0.83 9.52 1.34
C ASP A 125 1.98 10.35 0.73
N MET A 126 3.05 9.70 0.27
CA MET A 126 4.22 10.40 -0.32
C MET A 126 3.88 11.14 -1.62
N ARG A 127 3.04 10.56 -2.49
CA ARG A 127 2.63 11.25 -3.74
C ARG A 127 1.80 12.51 -3.51
N THR A 128 1.16 12.64 -2.35
CA THR A 128 0.33 13.80 -1.98
C THR A 128 0.98 14.67 -0.91
N LEU A 129 2.23 14.41 -0.58
CA LEU A 129 2.98 15.19 0.40
C LEU A 129 3.09 16.64 -0.05
N THR A 130 2.92 17.54 0.89
CA THR A 130 2.94 18.99 0.66
C THR A 130 4.13 19.63 1.37
N TRP A 131 4.56 20.80 0.91
CA TRP A 131 5.75 21.48 1.43
C TRP A 131 5.62 21.90 2.89
N ASP A 132 4.42 22.19 3.36
CA ASP A 132 4.11 22.53 4.75
C ASP A 132 4.38 21.38 5.75
N CYS A 133 4.52 20.15 5.24
CA CYS A 133 4.94 19.01 6.06
C CYS A 133 6.46 18.95 6.31
N LEU A 134 7.26 19.79 5.67
CA LEU A 134 8.73 19.71 5.65
C LEU A 134 9.39 20.95 6.23
N ASP A 135 10.32 20.78 7.14
CA ASP A 135 11.28 21.78 7.58
C ASP A 135 12.68 21.34 7.08
N LEU A 136 13.07 21.83 5.90
CA LEU A 136 14.32 21.45 5.24
C LEU A 136 15.55 22.01 5.97
N ASN A 137 15.41 23.09 6.73
CA ASN A 137 16.49 23.67 7.52
C ASN A 137 16.81 22.84 8.75
N LYS A 138 15.76 22.33 9.42
CA LYS A 138 15.90 21.44 10.58
C LYS A 138 15.93 19.96 10.20
N GLN A 139 15.85 19.64 8.91
CA GLN A 139 15.80 18.26 8.39
C GLN A 139 14.71 17.41 9.08
N LYS A 140 13.50 17.94 9.17
CA LYS A 140 12.37 17.29 9.83
C LYS A 140 11.15 17.25 8.91
N ALA A 141 10.42 16.14 8.97
CA ALA A 141 9.13 15.97 8.34
C ALA A 141 8.08 15.63 9.39
N HIS A 142 6.91 16.28 9.31
CA HIS A 142 5.73 15.96 10.11
C HIS A 142 4.59 15.56 9.17
N ILE A 143 4.16 14.31 9.24
CA ILE A 143 3.24 13.71 8.27
C ILE A 143 2.04 13.11 8.99
N THR A 144 0.84 13.55 8.60
CA THR A 144 -0.41 12.91 9.00
C THR A 144 -0.82 11.89 7.94
N GLN A 145 -0.79 10.60 8.27
CA GLN A 145 -1.11 9.51 7.34
C GLN A 145 -2.59 9.51 6.95
N SER A 146 -2.90 9.37 5.65
CA SER A 146 -4.28 9.46 5.13
C SER A 146 -5.21 8.35 5.64
N LYS A 147 -4.72 7.12 5.84
CA LYS A 147 -5.56 5.96 6.15
C LYS A 147 -5.99 5.86 7.62
N ARG A 148 -5.13 6.26 8.56
CA ARG A 148 -5.38 6.07 10.01
C ARG A 148 -5.23 7.36 10.81
N ARG A 149 -4.97 8.48 10.17
CA ARG A 149 -4.70 9.77 10.80
C ARG A 149 -3.56 9.73 11.83
N ALA A 150 -2.68 8.73 11.72
CA ALA A 150 -1.50 8.67 12.57
C ALA A 150 -0.51 9.77 12.16
N GLU A 151 0.02 10.46 13.15
CA GLU A 151 1.08 11.45 12.98
C GLU A 151 2.44 10.79 13.16
N VAL A 152 3.38 11.11 12.28
CA VAL A 152 4.76 10.64 12.37
C VAL A 152 5.71 11.81 12.19
N PHE A 153 6.75 11.83 13.01
CA PHE A 153 7.84 12.82 12.98
C PHE A 153 9.10 12.13 12.52
N LEU A 154 9.60 12.50 11.35
CA LEU A 154 10.66 11.77 10.67
C LEU A 154 11.87 12.66 10.40
N PRO A 155 13.10 12.17 10.60
CA PRO A 155 14.28 12.87 10.15
C PRO A 155 14.38 12.82 8.62
N ILE A 156 14.98 13.84 8.03
CA ILE A 156 15.31 13.87 6.61
C ILE A 156 16.83 13.60 6.52
N SER A 157 17.22 12.57 5.77
CA SER A 157 18.63 12.26 5.51
C SER A 157 19.29 13.38 4.68
N ASP A 158 20.61 13.51 4.74
CA ASP A 158 21.34 14.55 3.99
C ASP A 158 21.11 14.41 2.48
N ASP A 159 21.14 13.19 1.97
CA ASP A 159 20.91 12.90 0.56
C ASP A 159 19.49 13.31 0.13
N LEU A 160 18.47 12.91 0.89
CA LEU A 160 17.08 13.28 0.61
C LEU A 160 16.87 14.80 0.77
N ASN A 161 17.50 15.43 1.77
CA ASN A 161 17.39 16.87 1.99
C ASN A 161 17.98 17.67 0.82
N SER A 162 19.13 17.23 0.29
CA SER A 162 19.72 17.85 -0.89
C SER A 162 18.82 17.76 -2.10
N MET A 163 18.20 16.60 -2.33
CA MET A 163 17.23 16.40 -3.41
C MET A 163 15.95 17.24 -3.21
N LEU A 164 15.46 17.34 -1.98
CA LEU A 164 14.28 18.14 -1.64
C LEU A 164 14.52 19.64 -1.80
N LYS A 165 15.73 20.15 -1.45
CA LYS A 165 16.11 21.54 -1.69
C LYS A 165 16.12 21.87 -3.18
N SER A 166 16.80 21.06 -3.99
CA SER A 166 16.78 21.21 -5.45
C SER A 166 15.35 21.11 -6.04
N GLN A 167 14.55 20.22 -5.50
CA GLN A 167 13.13 20.11 -5.89
C GLN A 167 12.32 21.35 -5.51
N GLN A 168 12.62 21.99 -4.37
CA GLN A 168 11.95 23.20 -3.91
C GLN A 168 12.26 24.40 -4.82
N GLU A 169 13.46 24.49 -5.37
CA GLU A 169 13.80 25.51 -6.38
C GLU A 169 12.90 25.41 -7.61
N ASP A 170 12.62 24.19 -8.09
CA ASP A 170 11.83 23.97 -9.30
C ASP A 170 10.30 23.93 -9.05
N PHE A 171 9.86 23.49 -7.87
CA PHE A 171 8.44 23.21 -7.58
C PHE A 171 7.94 23.82 -6.27
N GLY A 172 8.73 24.65 -5.57
CA GLY A 172 8.33 25.28 -4.31
C GLY A 172 7.17 26.28 -4.44
N PHE A 173 6.93 26.80 -5.65
CA PHE A 173 5.84 27.74 -5.93
C PHE A 173 4.43 27.12 -5.93
N GLN A 174 4.33 25.81 -5.86
CA GLN A 174 3.07 25.07 -5.81
C GLN A 174 3.01 24.15 -4.60
N LYS A 175 1.87 23.56 -4.31
CA LYS A 175 1.55 22.86 -3.05
C LYS A 175 2.34 21.58 -2.80
N TYR A 176 2.54 20.73 -3.83
CA TYR A 176 3.00 19.36 -3.67
C TYR A 176 4.51 19.21 -3.83
N VAL A 177 5.14 18.38 -3.01
CA VAL A 177 6.59 18.11 -3.07
C VAL A 177 6.98 17.44 -4.40
N ALA A 178 6.22 16.45 -4.83
CA ALA A 178 6.52 15.67 -6.03
C ALA A 178 5.28 15.56 -6.96
N PRO A 179 4.84 16.67 -7.58
CA PRO A 179 3.69 16.67 -8.48
C PRO A 179 4.04 16.02 -9.83
N ARG A 180 3.05 15.85 -10.70
CA ARG A 180 3.31 15.57 -12.11
C ARG A 180 4.11 16.73 -12.72
N PRO A 181 5.12 16.45 -13.58
CA PRO A 181 6.02 17.49 -14.10
C PRO A 181 5.30 18.49 -15.03
N LYS A 182 4.17 18.09 -15.63
CA LYS A 182 3.35 18.97 -16.48
C LYS A 182 2.03 19.28 -15.76
N PRO A 183 1.69 20.59 -15.63
CA PRO A 183 0.42 21.00 -15.05
C PRO A 183 -0.75 20.57 -15.94
N ARG A 184 -1.91 20.40 -15.34
CA ARG A 184 -3.18 20.19 -16.04
C ARG A 184 -4.09 21.37 -15.77
N ARG A 185 -4.55 22.06 -16.83
CA ARG A 185 -5.36 23.28 -16.70
C ARG A 185 -4.69 24.33 -15.79
N GLY A 186 -3.37 24.49 -15.90
CA GLY A 186 -2.59 25.41 -15.06
C GLY A 186 -2.29 24.95 -13.64
N LEU A 187 -2.79 23.79 -13.21
CA LEU A 187 -2.60 23.28 -11.85
C LEU A 187 -1.66 22.09 -11.83
N TYR A 188 -0.72 22.11 -10.88
CA TYR A 188 0.12 20.97 -10.56
C TYR A 188 -0.65 20.01 -9.66
N GLU A 189 -0.76 18.76 -10.07
CA GLU A 189 -1.51 17.73 -9.37
C GLU A 189 -0.62 16.54 -9.05
N PRO A 190 -0.92 15.79 -7.97
CA PRO A 190 -0.24 14.54 -7.69
C PRO A 190 -0.45 13.51 -8.79
N TYR A 191 0.45 12.54 -8.91
CA TYR A 191 0.19 11.36 -9.74
C TYR A 191 -1.07 10.64 -9.26
N SER A 192 -1.89 10.11 -10.17
CA SER A 192 -3.01 9.25 -9.79
C SER A 192 -2.52 7.91 -9.23
N LEU A 193 -3.37 7.22 -8.45
CA LEU A 193 -3.06 5.89 -7.89
C LEU A 193 -2.87 4.82 -8.96
N THR A 194 -3.32 5.04 -10.19
CA THR A 194 -3.12 4.14 -11.33
C THR A 194 -1.89 4.53 -12.15
N LYS A 195 -1.63 5.83 -12.34
CA LYS A 195 -0.53 6.31 -13.18
C LYS A 195 0.83 6.13 -12.52
N LEU A 196 0.93 6.37 -11.20
CA LEU A 196 2.21 6.20 -10.49
C LEU A 196 2.76 4.77 -10.57
N PRO A 197 1.99 3.70 -10.25
CA PRO A 197 2.47 2.33 -10.43
C PRO A 197 2.80 1.97 -11.88
N PHE A 198 2.05 2.52 -12.84
CA PHE A 198 2.30 2.25 -14.26
C PHE A 198 3.67 2.81 -14.70
N ILE A 199 3.96 4.09 -14.43
CA ILE A 199 5.26 4.69 -14.77
C ILE A 199 6.38 4.05 -13.93
N GLY A 200 6.11 3.76 -12.65
CA GLY A 200 7.05 3.05 -11.79
C GLY A 200 7.43 1.67 -12.36
N ARG A 201 6.48 0.93 -12.94
CA ARG A 201 6.78 -0.33 -13.64
C ARG A 201 7.67 -0.12 -14.87
N GLN A 202 7.40 0.92 -15.65
CA GLN A 202 8.26 1.27 -16.79
C GLN A 202 9.70 1.55 -16.35
N LEU A 203 9.89 2.36 -15.29
CA LEU A 203 11.21 2.64 -14.73
C LEU A 203 11.89 1.38 -14.17
N MET A 204 11.18 0.51 -13.46
CA MET A 204 11.71 -0.75 -12.98
C MET A 204 12.20 -1.64 -14.13
N ASN A 205 11.44 -1.73 -15.22
CA ASN A 205 11.84 -2.50 -16.40
C ASN A 205 13.08 -1.88 -17.06
N MET A 206 13.15 -0.54 -17.20
CA MET A 206 14.32 0.17 -17.74
C MET A 206 15.57 -0.03 -16.86
N ALA A 207 15.40 -0.11 -15.53
CA ALA A 207 16.47 -0.39 -14.57
C ALA A 207 16.85 -1.88 -14.47
N GLY A 208 16.22 -2.76 -15.25
CA GLY A 208 16.46 -4.21 -15.24
C GLY A 208 16.05 -4.88 -13.93
N LEU A 209 15.04 -4.35 -13.24
CA LEU A 209 14.56 -4.90 -11.98
C LEU A 209 13.54 -6.01 -12.19
N SER A 210 13.46 -6.94 -11.23
CA SER A 210 12.54 -8.07 -11.28
C SER A 210 11.07 -7.65 -11.44
N GLU A 211 10.31 -8.39 -12.24
CA GLU A 211 8.88 -8.20 -12.42
C GLU A 211 8.05 -8.45 -11.14
N GLU A 212 8.60 -9.22 -10.22
CA GLU A 212 7.96 -9.46 -8.92
C GLU A 212 7.94 -8.22 -8.03
N LEU A 213 8.88 -7.28 -8.18
CA LEU A 213 8.94 -6.07 -7.37
C LEU A 213 7.76 -5.14 -7.68
N ARG A 214 7.26 -4.46 -6.65
CA ARG A 214 6.24 -3.41 -6.77
C ARG A 214 6.64 -2.21 -5.92
N LEU A 215 6.28 -1.01 -6.37
CA LEU A 215 6.50 0.20 -5.57
C LEU A 215 5.82 0.13 -4.19
N SER A 216 4.69 -0.58 -4.08
CA SER A 216 3.99 -0.79 -2.81
C SER A 216 4.79 -1.62 -1.79
N ASP A 217 5.83 -2.33 -2.24
CA ASP A 217 6.67 -3.15 -1.35
C ASP A 217 7.72 -2.32 -0.59
N LEU A 218 7.98 -1.06 -1.00
CA LEU A 218 9.02 -0.19 -0.39
C LEU A 218 8.84 0.00 1.12
N ARG A 219 7.61 0.29 1.58
CA ARG A 219 7.32 0.38 3.01
C ARG A 219 7.60 -0.93 3.74
N ARG A 220 7.26 -2.07 3.11
CA ARG A 220 7.60 -3.40 3.63
C ARG A 220 9.11 -3.55 3.71
N THR A 221 9.82 -3.18 2.66
CA THR A 221 11.28 -3.28 2.57
C THR A 221 11.95 -2.55 3.73
N GLY A 222 11.74 -1.25 3.89
CA GLY A 222 12.35 -0.49 4.98
C GLY A 222 11.90 -0.98 6.37
N THR A 223 10.63 -1.41 6.53
CA THR A 223 10.18 -2.01 7.80
C THR A 223 10.90 -3.33 8.09
N THR A 224 11.12 -4.19 7.08
CA THR A 224 11.85 -5.45 7.25
C THR A 224 13.32 -5.19 7.58
N GLU A 225 13.95 -4.21 6.93
CA GLU A 225 15.33 -3.80 7.24
C GLU A 225 15.50 -3.34 8.69
N MET A 226 14.55 -2.55 9.22
CA MET A 226 14.57 -2.15 10.64
C MET A 226 14.42 -3.36 11.58
N VAL A 227 13.55 -4.32 11.24
CA VAL A 227 13.40 -5.56 12.02
C VAL A 227 14.69 -6.38 11.99
N ASP A 228 15.27 -6.56 10.81
CA ASP A 228 16.52 -7.32 10.62
C ASP A 228 17.72 -6.65 11.32
N ALA A 229 17.70 -5.32 11.44
CA ALA A 229 18.67 -4.54 12.21
C ALA A 229 18.45 -4.58 13.74
N GLY A 230 17.40 -5.26 14.22
CA GLY A 230 17.12 -5.36 15.66
C GLY A 230 16.48 -4.11 16.28
N VAL A 231 15.93 -3.21 15.48
CA VAL A 231 15.23 -2.00 15.97
C VAL A 231 14.02 -2.41 16.83
N SER A 232 13.85 -1.75 17.97
CA SER A 232 12.72 -2.04 18.87
C SER A 232 11.35 -1.85 18.19
N MET A 233 10.38 -2.64 18.58
CA MET A 233 9.00 -2.56 18.06
C MET A 233 8.43 -1.15 18.20
N GLY A 234 8.66 -0.47 19.34
CA GLY A 234 8.20 0.90 19.58
C GLY A 234 8.78 1.89 18.57
N ASN A 235 10.09 1.80 18.30
CA ASN A 235 10.77 2.67 17.33
C ASN A 235 10.28 2.39 15.89
N ILE A 236 10.07 1.11 15.52
CA ILE A 236 9.48 0.77 14.21
C ILE A 236 8.09 1.36 14.08
N MET A 237 7.27 1.30 15.14
CA MET A 237 5.92 1.87 15.14
C MET A 237 5.95 3.41 15.04
N SER A 238 6.90 4.07 15.68
CA SER A 238 7.08 5.54 15.60
C SER A 238 7.38 5.99 14.17
N VAL A 239 8.24 5.26 13.44
CA VAL A 239 8.56 5.55 12.04
C VAL A 239 7.39 5.23 11.13
N THR A 240 6.81 4.05 11.30
CA THR A 240 5.79 3.54 10.37
C THR A 240 4.38 4.05 10.64
N GLY A 241 4.10 4.60 11.82
CA GLY A 241 2.74 5.00 12.24
C GLY A 241 1.78 3.82 12.43
N HIS A 242 2.28 2.65 12.80
CA HIS A 242 1.43 1.52 13.16
C HIS A 242 0.88 1.69 14.58
N ALA A 243 -0.43 1.78 14.73
CA ALA A 243 -1.08 1.90 16.03
C ALA A 243 -1.13 0.57 16.82
N ASN A 244 -0.97 -0.57 16.14
CA ASN A 244 -1.07 -1.89 16.75
C ASN A 244 0.18 -2.73 16.41
N PRO A 245 0.89 -3.27 17.42
CA PRO A 245 2.04 -4.18 17.24
C PRO A 245 1.74 -5.37 16.32
N GLN A 246 0.51 -5.89 16.33
CA GLN A 246 0.09 -6.96 15.43
C GLN A 246 0.29 -6.61 13.94
N SER A 247 0.26 -5.33 13.60
CA SER A 247 0.49 -4.86 12.23
C SER A 247 1.96 -4.93 11.82
N VAL A 248 2.89 -5.03 12.78
CA VAL A 248 4.33 -5.18 12.53
C VAL A 248 4.74 -6.66 12.51
N LYS A 249 4.01 -7.55 13.18
CA LYS A 249 4.29 -9.00 13.20
C LYS A 249 4.56 -9.63 11.82
N PRO A 250 3.87 -9.28 10.72
CA PRO A 250 4.16 -9.87 9.41
C PRO A 250 5.56 -9.57 8.88
N TYR A 251 6.26 -8.57 9.42
CA TYR A 251 7.64 -8.23 9.07
C TYR A 251 8.67 -8.93 9.96
N MET A 252 8.24 -9.39 11.14
CA MET A 252 9.09 -10.14 12.06
C MET A 252 9.25 -11.56 11.52
N LYS A 253 10.43 -11.89 11.06
CA LYS A 253 10.79 -13.25 10.62
C LYS A 253 11.72 -13.85 11.67
N ASN A 254 11.52 -15.15 11.97
CA ASN A 254 12.49 -15.93 12.74
C ASN A 254 13.67 -16.24 11.80
N THR A 255 14.58 -15.28 11.63
CA THR A 255 15.79 -15.45 10.82
C THR A 255 16.97 -15.76 11.74
N PHE A 256 17.96 -16.48 11.21
CA PHE A 256 19.24 -16.69 11.91
C PHE A 256 19.88 -15.34 12.29
N GLN A 257 19.79 -14.36 11.42
CA GLN A 257 20.33 -13.01 11.65
C GLN A 257 19.64 -12.31 12.82
N SER A 258 18.31 -12.34 12.91
CA SER A 258 17.57 -11.77 14.05
C SER A 258 17.93 -12.46 15.37
N ALA A 259 18.10 -13.78 15.35
CA ALA A 259 18.53 -14.55 16.53
C ALA A 259 19.97 -14.17 16.93
N ASN A 260 20.88 -14.02 15.96
CA ASN A 260 22.27 -13.65 16.21
C ASN A 260 22.38 -12.23 16.80
N VAL A 261 21.64 -11.27 16.26
CA VAL A 261 21.58 -9.89 16.82
C VAL A 261 21.08 -9.94 18.27
N ALA A 262 20.00 -10.68 18.55
CA ALA A 262 19.46 -10.79 19.91
C ALA A 262 20.47 -11.39 20.90
N LEU A 263 21.16 -12.47 20.49
CA LEU A 263 22.16 -13.12 21.33
C LEU A 263 23.42 -12.26 21.56
N ASN A 264 23.85 -11.48 20.58
CA ASN A 264 24.95 -10.55 20.72
C ASN A 264 24.60 -9.38 21.65
N LEU A 265 23.39 -8.79 21.50
CA LEU A 265 22.92 -7.75 22.43
C LEU A 265 22.83 -8.28 23.87
N ARG A 266 22.37 -9.51 24.07
CA ARG A 266 22.36 -10.15 25.40
C ARG A 266 23.76 -10.28 26.02
N LYS A 267 24.78 -10.63 25.24
CA LYS A 267 26.17 -10.77 25.73
C LYS A 267 26.71 -9.42 26.20
N ASN A 268 26.42 -8.33 25.48
CA ASN A 268 26.85 -6.98 25.84
C ASN A 268 26.15 -6.40 27.07
N LEU A 269 25.10 -7.04 27.60
CA LEU A 269 24.42 -6.65 28.85
C LEU A 269 24.97 -7.38 30.08
N THR A 270 25.90 -8.33 29.90
CA THR A 270 26.45 -9.15 30.97
C THR A 270 27.90 -8.80 31.32
N ASP A 271 28.47 -7.78 30.65
CA ASP A 271 29.74 -7.12 30.93
C ASP A 271 29.48 -5.73 31.54
#